data_b460f3ea42c9f2e00515add4b72b82ef
#
_entry.id   b460f3ea42c9f2e00515add4b72b82ef
#
_cell.length_a   1.000
_cell.length_b   1.000
_cell.length_c   1.000
_cell.angle_alpha   90.00
_cell.angle_beta   90.00
_cell.angle_gamma   90.00
#
_symmetry.space_group_name_H-M   'P 1'
#
loop_
_entity.id
_entity.type
_entity.pdbx_description
1 polymer ?
#
loop_
_entity_poly.entity_id
_entity_poly.type
_entity_poly.pdbx_seq_one_letter_code
_entity_poly.pdbx_strand_id
1 'polypeptide(L)'
;FLTIKGLYVPAFIWQNFSIFFYSLVAALIAIIVIRIHAKKVQENQGKQIPVFFISLGLIFILPLLSFLIGGVKLSFEVPVLKQLATTSFIYEGGVSLPPELIALTLSLSLYTATFIAECVRAGIQGVGKGQKEAAASIGLTPNQVLKLVIMPQALRIIIPPTTNQYLNLTKNSSLAAAIAYPDLVLVFAGTALMQTGKAIEIVLSLIHI
;
A
#
# COMPACT_ATOMS: atom_id res chain seq x y z
N PHE A 1 -15.78 -16.46 -2.61
CA PHE A 1 -16.35 -17.72 -2.06
C PHE A 1 -15.85 -17.89 -0.62
N LEU A 2 -16.76 -17.82 0.36
CA LEU A 2 -16.43 -17.94 1.79
C LEU A 2 -16.58 -19.41 2.23
N THR A 3 -15.53 -19.95 2.84
CA THR A 3 -15.51 -21.31 3.39
C THR A 3 -14.90 -21.30 4.80
N ILE A 4 -14.98 -22.43 5.50
CA ILE A 4 -14.31 -22.65 6.79
C ILE A 4 -12.78 -22.52 6.65
N LYS A 5 -12.22 -22.80 5.46
CA LYS A 5 -10.78 -22.72 5.18
C LYS A 5 -10.32 -21.32 4.74
N GLY A 6 -11.23 -20.36 4.54
CA GLY A 6 -10.92 -19.01 4.15
C GLY A 6 -11.83 -18.42 3.08
N LEU A 7 -11.51 -17.20 2.67
CA LEU A 7 -12.15 -16.51 1.57
C LEU A 7 -11.35 -16.71 0.28
N TYR A 8 -11.98 -17.32 -0.71
CA TYR A 8 -11.40 -17.47 -2.04
C TYR A 8 -11.84 -16.34 -2.94
N VAL A 9 -10.89 -15.58 -3.45
CA VAL A 9 -11.12 -14.42 -4.33
C VAL A 9 -10.55 -14.74 -5.71
N PRO A 10 -11.19 -14.28 -6.79
CA PRO A 10 -10.59 -14.36 -8.11
C PRO A 10 -9.20 -13.70 -8.13
N ALA A 11 -8.25 -14.34 -8.78
CA ALA A 11 -6.90 -13.82 -8.93
C ALA A 11 -6.64 -13.32 -10.34
N PHE A 12 -5.92 -12.20 -10.44
CA PHE A 12 -5.33 -11.78 -11.70
C PHE A 12 -3.97 -12.47 -11.85
N ILE A 13 -3.86 -13.35 -12.83
CA ILE A 13 -2.60 -14.01 -13.16
C ILE A 13 -2.01 -13.33 -14.39
N TRP A 14 -0.81 -12.81 -14.22
CA TRP A 14 -0.04 -12.19 -15.30
C TRP A 14 0.90 -13.27 -15.87
N GLN A 15 0.55 -13.80 -17.02
CA GLN A 15 1.46 -14.66 -17.74
C GLN A 15 2.55 -13.82 -18.38
N ASN A 16 3.81 -14.27 -18.30
CA ASN A 16 4.99 -13.59 -18.85
C ASN A 16 5.26 -12.19 -18.25
N PHE A 17 4.88 -11.96 -16.98
CA PHE A 17 5.14 -10.69 -16.28
C PHE A 17 6.63 -10.31 -16.25
N SER A 18 7.53 -11.29 -16.30
CA SER A 18 8.97 -11.07 -16.37
C SER A 18 9.38 -10.21 -17.56
N ILE A 19 8.74 -10.39 -18.72
CA ILE A 19 9.01 -9.60 -19.93
C ILE A 19 8.66 -8.13 -19.71
N PHE A 20 7.52 -7.88 -19.06
CA PHE A 20 7.10 -6.52 -18.70
C PHE A 20 8.09 -5.89 -17.71
N PHE A 21 8.52 -6.64 -16.70
CA PHE A 21 9.49 -6.15 -15.72
C PHE A 21 10.85 -5.83 -16.35
N TYR A 22 11.37 -6.72 -17.22
CA TYR A 22 12.62 -6.47 -17.94
C TYR A 22 12.52 -5.27 -18.90
N SER A 23 11.38 -5.04 -19.53
CA SER A 23 11.16 -3.86 -20.37
C SER A 23 11.17 -2.56 -19.57
N LEU A 24 10.63 -2.57 -18.36
CA LEU A 24 10.66 -1.42 -17.44
C LEU A 24 12.11 -1.11 -17.00
N VAL A 25 12.86 -2.14 -16.62
CA VAL A 25 14.29 -1.98 -16.26
C VAL A 25 15.10 -1.46 -17.46
N ALA A 26 14.86 -1.99 -18.65
CA ALA A 26 15.52 -1.52 -19.87
C ALA A 26 15.17 -0.04 -20.17
N ALA A 27 13.92 0.38 -19.94
CA ALA A 27 13.51 1.78 -20.08
C ALA A 27 14.26 2.69 -19.10
N LEU A 28 14.41 2.28 -17.86
CA LEU A 28 15.16 3.04 -16.85
C LEU A 28 16.65 3.18 -17.22
N ILE A 29 17.27 2.10 -17.68
CA ILE A 29 18.66 2.12 -18.15
C ILE A 29 18.81 3.05 -19.35
N ALA A 30 17.90 2.96 -20.33
CA ALA A 30 17.91 3.82 -21.50
C ALA A 30 17.78 5.31 -21.14
N ILE A 31 16.94 5.65 -20.16
CA ILE A 31 16.79 7.02 -19.65
C ILE A 31 18.09 7.54 -19.05
N ILE A 32 18.78 6.72 -18.25
CA ILE A 32 20.07 7.09 -17.67
C ILE A 32 21.10 7.37 -18.76
N VAL A 33 21.19 6.48 -19.76
CA VAL A 33 22.11 6.65 -20.90
C VAL A 33 21.79 7.92 -21.69
N ILE A 34 20.51 8.18 -21.99
CA ILE A 34 20.08 9.39 -22.69
C ILE A 34 20.40 10.65 -21.90
N ARG A 35 20.23 10.65 -20.56
CA ARG A 35 20.60 11.79 -19.72
C ARG A 35 22.08 12.08 -19.78
N ILE A 36 22.92 11.04 -19.69
CA ILE A 36 24.38 11.18 -19.78
C ILE A 36 24.78 11.71 -21.17
N HIS A 37 24.17 11.17 -22.23
CA HIS A 37 24.43 11.61 -23.60
C HIS A 37 23.97 13.06 -23.84
N ALA A 38 22.78 13.42 -23.38
CA ALA A 38 22.24 14.77 -23.48
C ALA A 38 23.12 15.81 -22.79
N LYS A 39 23.67 15.46 -21.61
CA LYS A 39 24.61 16.33 -20.90
C LYS A 39 25.89 16.55 -21.71
N LYS A 40 26.47 15.51 -22.29
CA LYS A 40 27.66 15.62 -23.15
C LYS A 40 27.40 16.45 -24.42
N VAL A 41 26.24 16.30 -25.06
CA VAL A 41 25.84 17.08 -26.22
C VAL A 41 25.65 18.55 -25.86
N GLN A 42 25.06 18.83 -24.71
CA GLN A 42 24.88 20.19 -24.22
C GLN A 42 26.24 20.87 -23.94
N GLU A 43 27.18 20.14 -23.30
CA GLU A 43 28.54 20.65 -23.04
C GLU A 43 29.33 20.88 -24.30
N ASN A 44 29.22 20.01 -25.34
CA ASN A 44 30.03 20.09 -26.55
C ASN A 44 29.44 20.97 -27.66
N GLN A 45 28.11 21.02 -27.79
CA GLN A 45 27.41 21.66 -28.90
C GLN A 45 26.43 22.75 -28.50
N GLY A 46 26.19 22.97 -27.20
CA GLY A 46 25.22 23.93 -26.71
C GLY A 46 23.75 23.61 -27.00
N LYS A 47 23.47 22.45 -27.62
CA LYS A 47 22.09 22.03 -27.97
C LYS A 47 21.38 21.41 -26.78
N GLN A 48 20.17 21.89 -26.46
CA GLN A 48 19.32 21.31 -25.43
C GLN A 48 18.43 20.22 -26.03
N ILE A 49 18.62 18.99 -25.60
CA ILE A 49 17.74 17.85 -25.94
C ILE A 49 16.57 17.83 -24.96
N PRO A 50 15.30 17.69 -25.40
CA PRO A 50 14.14 17.63 -24.50
C PRO A 50 14.06 16.27 -23.81
N VAL A 51 15.00 16.01 -22.87
CA VAL A 51 15.15 14.73 -22.16
C VAL A 51 13.88 14.35 -21.40
N PHE A 52 13.12 15.33 -20.92
CA PHE A 52 11.88 15.09 -20.19
C PHE A 52 10.84 14.36 -21.03
N PHE A 53 10.56 14.85 -22.24
CA PHE A 53 9.56 14.21 -23.15
C PHE A 53 10.03 12.85 -23.64
N ILE A 54 11.33 12.69 -23.92
CA ILE A 54 11.91 11.41 -24.35
C ILE A 54 11.85 10.38 -23.22
N SER A 55 12.18 10.77 -21.99
CA SER A 55 12.10 9.88 -20.85
C SER A 55 10.66 9.48 -20.52
N LEU A 56 9.72 10.41 -20.61
CA LEU A 56 8.30 10.13 -20.44
C LEU A 56 7.79 9.14 -21.49
N GLY A 57 8.16 9.37 -22.74
CA GLY A 57 7.82 8.45 -23.84
C GLY A 57 8.38 7.04 -23.63
N LEU A 58 9.64 6.91 -23.23
CA LEU A 58 10.28 5.61 -22.98
C LEU A 58 9.63 4.82 -21.85
N ILE A 59 9.24 5.49 -20.75
CA ILE A 59 8.58 4.85 -19.60
C ILE A 59 7.23 4.25 -20.01
N PHE A 60 6.51 4.87 -20.95
CA PHE A 60 5.20 4.38 -21.36
C PHE A 60 5.25 3.48 -22.59
N ILE A 61 6.04 3.84 -23.61
CA ILE A 61 6.06 3.12 -24.89
C ILE A 61 6.74 1.75 -24.76
N LEU A 62 7.86 1.63 -24.04
CA LEU A 62 8.58 0.37 -23.93
C LEU A 62 7.78 -0.71 -23.17
N PRO A 63 7.19 -0.44 -22.01
CA PRO A 63 6.30 -1.41 -21.35
C PRO A 63 5.02 -1.70 -22.13
N LEU A 64 4.46 -0.69 -22.81
CA LEU A 64 3.28 -0.89 -23.66
C LEU A 64 3.59 -1.80 -24.86
N LEU A 65 4.74 -1.61 -25.51
CA LEU A 65 5.22 -2.49 -26.59
C LEU A 65 5.46 -3.90 -26.08
N SER A 66 6.06 -4.07 -24.89
CA SER A 66 6.26 -5.37 -24.30
C SER A 66 4.94 -6.08 -23.95
N PHE A 67 3.91 -5.31 -23.57
CA PHE A 67 2.57 -5.82 -23.34
C PHE A 67 1.93 -6.32 -24.64
N LEU A 68 2.07 -5.56 -25.73
CA LEU A 68 1.46 -5.90 -27.03
C LEU A 68 2.19 -7.04 -27.75
N ILE A 69 3.53 -7.03 -27.74
CA ILE A 69 4.37 -7.97 -28.52
C ILE A 69 4.81 -9.14 -27.66
N GLY A 70 5.02 -8.94 -26.35
CA GLY A 70 5.54 -9.93 -25.41
C GLY A 70 4.54 -11.00 -24.99
N GLY A 71 3.31 -10.98 -25.52
CA GLY A 71 2.29 -11.97 -25.18
C GLY A 71 1.91 -11.98 -23.71
N VAL A 72 2.03 -10.84 -23.02
CA VAL A 72 1.56 -10.69 -21.64
C VAL A 72 0.05 -10.81 -21.64
N LYS A 73 -0.45 -11.94 -21.16
CA LYS A 73 -1.89 -12.17 -21.05
C LYS A 73 -2.32 -11.95 -19.61
N LEU A 74 -3.31 -11.08 -19.44
CA LEU A 74 -4.03 -10.95 -18.20
C LEU A 74 -5.13 -12.03 -18.19
N SER A 75 -4.94 -13.08 -17.40
CA SER A 75 -5.96 -14.10 -17.18
C SER A 75 -6.62 -13.90 -15.83
N PHE A 76 -7.93 -14.05 -15.84
CA PHE A 76 -8.74 -13.94 -14.64
C PHE A 76 -9.10 -15.36 -14.19
N GLU A 77 -8.46 -15.81 -13.11
CA GLU A 77 -8.70 -17.15 -12.58
C GLU A 77 -9.76 -17.06 -11.49
N VAL A 78 -10.90 -17.70 -11.76
CA VAL A 78 -12.01 -17.81 -10.81
C VAL A 78 -11.87 -19.11 -10.03
N PRO A 79 -12.00 -19.09 -8.69
CA PRO A 79 -11.98 -20.31 -7.90
C PRO A 79 -13.08 -21.28 -8.34
N VAL A 80 -12.71 -22.50 -8.72
CA VAL A 80 -13.64 -23.54 -9.14
C VAL A 80 -13.68 -24.62 -8.07
N LEU A 81 -14.88 -25.10 -7.75
CA LEU A 81 -15.08 -26.18 -6.81
C LEU A 81 -14.67 -27.51 -7.46
N LYS A 82 -13.65 -28.15 -6.90
CA LYS A 82 -13.18 -29.47 -7.33
C LYS A 82 -13.46 -30.51 -6.26
N GLN A 83 -14.10 -31.58 -6.63
CA GLN A 83 -14.34 -32.72 -5.77
C GLN A 83 -13.07 -33.59 -5.74
N LEU A 84 -12.44 -33.71 -4.59
CA LEU A 84 -11.19 -34.47 -4.43
C LEU A 84 -11.45 -35.93 -4.06
N ALA A 85 -12.54 -36.18 -3.34
CA ALA A 85 -13.00 -37.50 -2.95
C ALA A 85 -14.51 -37.45 -2.74
N THR A 86 -15.13 -38.59 -2.47
CA THR A 86 -16.59 -38.73 -2.36
C THR A 86 -17.24 -37.72 -1.36
N THR A 87 -16.47 -37.19 -0.40
CA THR A 87 -16.96 -36.31 0.67
C THR A 87 -16.15 -35.02 0.85
N SER A 88 -15.05 -34.79 0.11
CA SER A 88 -14.23 -33.59 0.28
C SER A 88 -14.22 -32.71 -0.96
N PHE A 89 -14.58 -31.45 -0.76
CA PHE A 89 -14.55 -30.41 -1.78
C PHE A 89 -13.43 -29.42 -1.47
N ILE A 90 -12.67 -29.02 -2.49
CA ILE A 90 -11.64 -27.99 -2.40
C ILE A 90 -11.85 -27.00 -3.54
N TYR A 91 -11.64 -25.71 -3.25
CA TYR A 91 -11.55 -24.71 -4.30
C TYR A 91 -10.15 -24.74 -4.90
N GLU A 92 -10.07 -24.84 -6.23
CA GLU A 92 -8.82 -24.77 -6.99
C GLU A 92 -8.82 -23.48 -7.80
N GLY A 93 -7.69 -22.78 -7.79
CA GLY A 93 -7.54 -21.47 -8.44
C GLY A 93 -7.88 -20.28 -7.56
N GLY A 94 -7.49 -19.08 -8.03
CA GLY A 94 -7.66 -17.84 -7.28
C GLY A 94 -6.67 -17.68 -6.12
N VAL A 95 -6.89 -16.64 -5.30
CA VAL A 95 -6.15 -16.39 -4.06
C VAL A 95 -7.00 -16.81 -2.87
N SER A 96 -6.44 -17.64 -1.99
CA SER A 96 -7.06 -18.00 -0.72
C SER A 96 -6.57 -17.05 0.38
N LEU A 97 -7.50 -16.35 1.02
CA LEU A 97 -7.23 -15.52 2.19
C LEU A 97 -7.60 -16.31 3.43
N PRO A 98 -6.64 -16.57 4.35
CA PRO A 98 -6.92 -17.26 5.60
C PRO A 98 -7.96 -16.51 6.43
N PRO A 99 -8.87 -17.18 7.14
CA PRO A 99 -9.89 -16.54 7.95
C PRO A 99 -9.30 -15.68 9.06
N GLU A 100 -8.12 -16.06 9.59
CA GLU A 100 -7.36 -15.31 10.58
C GLU A 100 -6.96 -13.92 10.06
N LEU A 101 -6.50 -13.83 8.81
CA LEU A 101 -6.14 -12.56 8.18
C LEU A 101 -7.36 -11.65 8.04
N ILE A 102 -8.49 -12.20 7.64
CA ILE A 102 -9.72 -11.43 7.45
C ILE A 102 -10.21 -10.91 8.81
N ALA A 103 -10.26 -11.78 9.80
CA ALA A 103 -10.68 -11.43 11.16
C ALA A 103 -9.78 -10.35 11.78
N LEU A 104 -8.45 -10.50 11.63
CA LEU A 104 -7.48 -9.53 12.13
C LEU A 104 -7.64 -8.18 11.42
N THR A 105 -7.72 -8.18 10.09
CA THR A 105 -7.83 -6.95 9.30
C THR A 105 -9.11 -6.19 9.64
N LEU A 106 -10.24 -6.88 9.72
CA LEU A 106 -11.52 -6.26 10.07
C LEU A 106 -11.51 -5.73 11.52
N SER A 107 -11.02 -6.52 12.46
CA SER A 107 -10.98 -6.14 13.89
C SER A 107 -10.08 -4.91 14.09
N LEU A 108 -8.85 -4.92 13.56
CA LEU A 108 -7.92 -3.81 13.70
C LEU A 108 -8.39 -2.57 12.95
N SER A 109 -8.99 -2.74 11.77
CA SER A 109 -9.51 -1.61 10.98
C SER A 109 -10.67 -0.92 11.71
N LEU A 110 -11.65 -1.68 12.18
CA LEU A 110 -12.80 -1.13 12.92
C LEU A 110 -12.37 -0.49 14.24
N TYR A 111 -11.51 -1.17 14.99
CA TYR A 111 -10.97 -0.65 16.25
C TYR A 111 -10.24 0.68 16.03
N THR A 112 -9.30 0.72 15.09
CA THR A 112 -8.51 1.94 14.83
C THR A 112 -9.35 3.05 14.22
N ALA A 113 -10.33 2.72 13.38
CA ALA A 113 -11.22 3.69 12.76
C ALA A 113 -12.00 4.51 13.80
N THR A 114 -12.44 3.90 14.91
CA THR A 114 -13.15 4.62 15.98
C THR A 114 -12.27 5.67 16.64
N PHE A 115 -11.02 5.37 16.92
CA PHE A 115 -10.08 6.34 17.50
C PHE A 115 -9.70 7.45 16.52
N ILE A 116 -9.49 7.12 15.24
CA ILE A 116 -9.22 8.12 14.21
C ILE A 116 -10.43 9.05 14.04
N ALA A 117 -11.64 8.49 14.01
CA ALA A 117 -12.85 9.29 13.91
C ALA A 117 -12.98 10.27 15.09
N GLU A 118 -12.65 9.85 16.31
CA GLU A 118 -12.66 10.71 17.49
C GLU A 118 -11.57 11.80 17.41
N CYS A 119 -10.37 11.48 16.94
CA CYS A 119 -9.32 12.48 16.69
C CYS A 119 -9.77 13.53 15.68
N VAL A 120 -10.43 13.12 14.60
CA VAL A 120 -10.96 14.05 13.59
C VAL A 120 -12.07 14.91 14.17
N ARG A 121 -12.99 14.33 14.91
CA ARG A 121 -14.09 15.05 15.57
C ARG A 121 -13.54 16.10 16.54
N ALA A 122 -12.61 15.70 17.41
CA ALA A 122 -11.97 16.59 18.38
C ALA A 122 -11.20 17.73 17.69
N GLY A 123 -10.48 17.43 16.61
CA GLY A 123 -9.76 18.43 15.83
C GLY A 123 -10.67 19.48 15.19
N ILE A 124 -11.79 19.07 14.62
CA ILE A 124 -12.77 20.00 14.04
C ILE A 124 -13.47 20.84 15.11
N GLN A 125 -13.80 20.23 16.25
CA GLN A 125 -14.41 20.92 17.39
C GLN A 125 -13.43 21.84 18.12
N GLY A 126 -12.12 21.51 18.09
CA GLY A 126 -11.06 22.30 18.68
C GLY A 126 -10.82 23.65 17.99
N VAL A 127 -11.32 23.84 16.76
CA VAL A 127 -11.27 25.16 16.11
C VAL A 127 -12.28 26.10 16.78
N GLY A 128 -11.76 27.21 17.35
CA GLY A 128 -12.56 28.16 18.13
C GLY A 128 -13.77 28.68 17.40
N LYS A 129 -14.90 28.84 18.11
CA LYS A 129 -16.16 29.36 17.55
C LYS A 129 -15.99 30.75 16.91
N GLY A 130 -15.17 31.62 17.53
CA GLY A 130 -14.90 32.94 16.98
C GLY A 130 -14.30 32.94 15.58
N GLN A 131 -13.51 31.93 15.21
CA GLN A 131 -12.97 31.77 13.86
C GLN A 131 -14.09 31.50 12.83
N LYS A 132 -15.09 30.71 13.22
CA LYS A 132 -16.27 30.41 12.38
C LYS A 132 -17.15 31.64 12.22
N GLU A 133 -17.38 32.36 13.31
CA GLU A 133 -18.20 33.59 13.33
C GLU A 133 -17.53 34.71 12.55
N ALA A 134 -16.22 34.92 12.71
CA ALA A 134 -15.47 35.90 11.94
C ALA A 134 -15.48 35.60 10.43
N ALA A 135 -15.34 34.33 10.06
CA ALA A 135 -15.42 33.90 8.67
C ALA A 135 -16.82 34.11 8.07
N ALA A 136 -17.87 33.88 8.85
CA ALA A 136 -19.24 34.14 8.42
C ALA A 136 -19.52 35.65 8.28
N SER A 137 -18.95 36.49 9.14
CA SER A 137 -19.11 37.95 9.11
C SER A 137 -18.53 38.61 7.85
N ILE A 138 -17.50 37.99 7.24
CA ILE A 138 -16.93 38.44 5.96
C ILE A 138 -17.64 37.80 4.74
N GLY A 139 -18.80 37.13 4.94
CA GLY A 139 -19.64 36.61 3.87
C GLY A 139 -19.21 35.28 3.28
N LEU A 140 -18.33 34.51 3.94
CA LEU A 140 -17.97 33.17 3.46
C LEU A 140 -19.14 32.20 3.62
N THR A 141 -19.39 31.40 2.58
CA THR A 141 -20.37 30.31 2.64
C THR A 141 -19.87 29.19 3.58
N PRO A 142 -20.77 28.36 4.17
CA PRO A 142 -20.37 27.29 5.08
C PRO A 142 -19.30 26.35 4.53
N ASN A 143 -19.34 26.05 3.23
CA ASN A 143 -18.33 25.21 2.57
C ASN A 143 -16.97 25.93 2.46
N GLN A 144 -16.97 27.23 2.23
CA GLN A 144 -15.75 28.04 2.22
C GLN A 144 -15.15 28.17 3.62
N VAL A 145 -15.99 28.41 4.63
CA VAL A 145 -15.57 28.41 6.05
C VAL A 145 -14.90 27.09 6.42
N LEU A 146 -15.51 25.95 6.03
CA LEU A 146 -14.93 24.63 6.29
C LEU A 146 -13.58 24.47 5.61
N LYS A 147 -13.49 24.76 4.31
CA LYS A 147 -12.26 24.51 3.52
C LYS A 147 -11.12 25.48 3.82
N LEU A 148 -11.44 26.78 3.97
CA LEU A 148 -10.42 27.83 4.05
C LEU A 148 -10.00 28.16 5.49
N VAL A 149 -10.90 27.96 6.46
CA VAL A 149 -10.66 28.36 7.85
C VAL A 149 -10.54 27.15 8.78
N ILE A 150 -11.55 26.26 8.77
CA ILE A 150 -11.60 25.17 9.74
C ILE A 150 -10.57 24.09 9.40
N MET A 151 -10.57 23.58 8.15
CA MET A 151 -9.71 22.44 7.77
C MET A 151 -8.21 22.69 7.98
N PRO A 152 -7.62 23.82 7.59
CA PRO A 152 -6.18 24.07 7.82
C PRO A 152 -5.81 24.11 9.30
N GLN A 153 -6.71 24.63 10.15
CA GLN A 153 -6.49 24.67 11.59
C GLN A 153 -6.75 23.31 12.24
N ALA A 154 -7.83 22.63 11.88
CA ALA A 154 -8.18 21.31 12.37
C ALA A 154 -7.10 20.27 12.05
N LEU A 155 -6.53 20.28 10.84
CA LEU A 155 -5.47 19.34 10.45
C LEU A 155 -4.25 19.44 11.36
N ARG A 156 -3.88 20.61 11.81
CA ARG A 156 -2.75 20.78 12.77
C ARG A 156 -3.03 20.11 14.12
N ILE A 157 -4.32 20.02 14.51
CA ILE A 157 -4.74 19.35 15.74
C ILE A 157 -4.90 17.84 15.51
N ILE A 158 -5.38 17.42 14.32
CA ILE A 158 -5.69 16.04 13.98
C ILE A 158 -4.43 15.20 13.71
N ILE A 159 -3.43 15.76 13.00
CA ILE A 159 -2.28 14.99 12.51
C ILE A 159 -1.48 14.34 13.64
N PRO A 160 -1.09 15.02 14.73
CA PRO A 160 -0.28 14.40 15.77
C PRO A 160 -0.94 13.17 16.43
N PRO A 161 -2.21 13.24 16.93
CA PRO A 161 -2.84 12.09 17.54
C PRO A 161 -3.15 10.97 16.52
N THR A 162 -3.46 11.32 15.27
CA THR A 162 -3.68 10.32 14.22
C THR A 162 -2.40 9.57 13.89
N THR A 163 -1.25 10.23 13.86
CA THR A 163 0.06 9.57 13.69
C THR A 163 0.31 8.56 14.80
N ASN A 164 -0.02 8.89 16.05
CA ASN A 164 0.08 7.96 17.17
C ASN A 164 -0.84 6.74 17.01
N GLN A 165 -2.03 6.92 16.42
CA GLN A 165 -2.92 5.80 16.14
C GLN A 165 -2.34 4.84 15.07
N TYR A 166 -1.66 5.34 14.04
CA TYR A 166 -0.96 4.50 13.08
C TYR A 166 0.21 3.75 13.70
N LEU A 167 0.98 4.39 14.59
CA LEU A 167 2.04 3.71 15.34
C LEU A 167 1.47 2.60 16.26
N ASN A 168 0.35 2.88 16.93
CA ASN A 168 -0.35 1.88 17.74
C ASN A 168 -0.89 0.73 16.90
N LEU A 169 -1.44 1.03 15.70
CA LEU A 169 -1.90 0.00 14.76
C LEU A 169 -0.75 -0.94 14.35
N THR A 170 0.41 -0.38 14.05
CA THR A 170 1.61 -1.17 13.70
C THR A 170 2.03 -2.08 14.86
N LYS A 171 2.01 -1.59 16.10
CA LYS A 171 2.29 -2.42 17.27
C LYS A 171 1.22 -3.48 17.51
N ASN A 172 -0.05 -3.13 17.34
CA ASN A 172 -1.18 -4.04 17.55
C ASN A 172 -1.26 -5.12 16.45
N SER A 173 -0.63 -4.91 15.28
CA SER A 173 -0.55 -5.94 14.25
C SER A 173 0.15 -7.20 14.72
N SER A 174 1.07 -7.10 15.70
CA SER A 174 1.74 -8.24 16.33
C SER A 174 0.80 -9.15 17.15
N LEU A 175 -0.42 -8.70 17.47
CA LEU A 175 -1.46 -9.54 18.03
C LEU A 175 -1.91 -10.68 17.09
N ALA A 176 -1.53 -10.60 15.81
CA ALA A 176 -1.68 -11.69 14.86
C ALA A 176 -1.07 -13.00 15.35
N ALA A 177 0.03 -12.92 16.10
CA ALA A 177 0.67 -14.08 16.70
C ALA A 177 -0.26 -14.86 17.65
N ALA A 178 -1.17 -14.16 18.35
CA ALA A 178 -2.13 -14.79 19.26
C ALA A 178 -3.17 -15.67 18.55
N ILE A 179 -3.47 -15.38 17.29
CA ILE A 179 -4.36 -16.17 16.44
C ILE A 179 -3.60 -17.08 15.46
N ALA A 180 -2.32 -17.33 15.74
CA ALA A 180 -1.42 -18.16 14.94
C ALA A 180 -1.25 -17.71 13.48
N TYR A 181 -1.56 -16.45 13.17
CA TYR A 181 -1.25 -15.89 11.86
C TYR A 181 0.24 -15.50 11.81
N PRO A 182 1.01 -15.96 10.79
CA PRO A 182 2.45 -15.74 10.71
C PRO A 182 2.76 -14.28 10.35
N ASP A 183 2.79 -13.44 11.38
CA ASP A 183 3.30 -12.08 11.29
C ASP A 183 4.83 -12.04 11.51
N LEU A 184 5.41 -10.85 11.36
CA LEU A 184 6.84 -10.66 11.55
C LEU A 184 7.32 -11.14 12.93
N VAL A 185 6.58 -10.82 13.98
CA VAL A 185 6.95 -11.17 15.36
C VAL A 185 6.89 -12.68 15.56
N LEU A 186 5.84 -13.35 15.09
CA LEU A 186 5.73 -14.82 15.17
C LEU A 186 6.82 -15.52 14.39
N VAL A 187 7.16 -15.02 13.19
CA VAL A 187 8.22 -15.61 12.36
C VAL A 187 9.58 -15.45 13.03
N PHE A 188 9.93 -14.26 13.51
CA PHE A 188 11.23 -14.01 14.13
C PHE A 188 11.32 -14.57 15.56
N ALA A 189 10.39 -14.25 16.43
CA ALA A 189 10.43 -14.69 17.83
C ALA A 189 9.94 -16.14 18.02
N GLY A 190 8.92 -16.57 17.29
CA GLY A 190 8.41 -17.93 17.38
C GLY A 190 9.24 -18.94 16.62
N THR A 191 9.50 -18.70 15.33
CA THR A 191 10.14 -19.70 14.45
C THR A 191 11.65 -19.56 14.43
N ALA A 192 12.20 -18.39 14.11
CA ALA A 192 13.62 -18.20 13.94
C ALA A 192 14.37 -18.35 15.27
N LEU A 193 13.83 -17.82 16.37
CA LEU A 193 14.43 -17.96 17.70
C LEU A 193 14.46 -19.43 18.15
N MET A 194 13.36 -20.15 17.97
CA MET A 194 13.28 -21.58 18.36
C MET A 194 14.22 -22.45 17.53
N GLN A 195 14.43 -22.13 16.26
CA GLN A 195 15.31 -22.92 15.36
C GLN A 195 16.78 -22.59 15.53
N THR A 196 17.14 -21.32 15.76
CA THR A 196 18.55 -20.89 15.76
C THR A 196 19.14 -20.71 17.17
N GLY A 197 18.29 -20.49 18.19
CA GLY A 197 18.72 -20.16 19.55
C GLY A 197 19.41 -18.80 19.71
N LYS A 198 19.45 -17.97 18.64
CA LYS A 198 20.15 -16.68 18.61
C LYS A 198 19.26 -15.53 19.08
N ALA A 199 18.93 -15.52 20.36
CA ALA A 199 18.00 -14.56 20.94
C ALA A 199 18.41 -13.09 20.76
N ILE A 200 19.68 -12.77 20.97
CA ILE A 200 20.18 -11.38 20.94
C ILE A 200 20.10 -10.81 19.51
N GLU A 201 20.52 -11.57 18.52
CA GLU A 201 20.50 -11.15 17.11
C GLU A 201 19.06 -10.90 16.61
N ILE A 202 18.13 -11.76 17.01
CA ILE A 202 16.72 -11.66 16.62
C ILE A 202 16.05 -10.48 17.32
N VAL A 203 16.30 -10.25 18.60
CA VAL A 203 15.76 -9.09 19.33
C VAL A 203 16.28 -7.78 18.75
N LEU A 204 17.59 -7.71 18.44
CA LEU A 204 18.16 -6.53 17.79
C LEU A 204 17.56 -6.28 16.41
N SER A 205 17.30 -7.34 15.65
CA SER A 205 16.63 -7.23 14.35
C SER A 205 15.21 -6.68 14.48
N LEU A 206 14.44 -7.16 15.47
CA LEU A 206 13.07 -6.68 15.73
C LEU A 206 13.00 -5.24 16.26
N ILE A 207 14.03 -4.77 16.96
CA ILE A 207 14.10 -3.38 17.44
C ILE A 207 14.32 -2.40 16.28
N HIS A 208 14.97 -2.83 15.20
CA HIS A 208 15.29 -2.00 14.05
C HIS A 208 14.17 -1.92 12.98
N ILE A 209 13.13 -2.70 13.14
CA ILE A 209 11.94 -2.72 12.27
C ILE A 209 10.83 -1.89 12.90
#